data_14137e829fc13c163571a4c9c473b935
#
_entry.id   14137e829fc13c163571a4c9c473b935
#
_cell.length_a   1.000
_cell.length_b   1.000
_cell.length_c   1.000
_cell.angle_alpha   90.00
_cell.angle_beta   90.00
_cell.angle_gamma   90.00
#
_symmetry.space_group_name_H-M   'P 1'
#
loop_
_entity.id
_entity.type
_entity.pdbx_description
1 polymer ?
#
loop_
_entity_poly.entity_id
_entity_poly.type
_entity_poly.pdbx_seq_one_letter_code
_entity_poly.pdbx_strand_id
1 'polypeptide(L)'
;MALSFLRRSNMPRLLASLLCCASLIFISLATLYWQAWALTRQQAQNATERAMVQIDSALHHSILAARAALPLATRPCVEVARELRVLVATSPYVRSVNLSRHGRLYCSSIFDEIDLSNELQDGPQERFKLTAVTRLGNKPSLLFYHLNEGDHSVLVAINPYHLSNPLQWRLAGAHSWVQIGDQWLDVKGKIHDGQPPRLRGFNYRLNSAAFDYSLNQGFPLHAVLALPLQTQGSIIILILTLGGLAGLATYRWWSHISTPTLELKRAIIKQEFVPYLQPIVFSKSGQLHGCEVLMRWQHHRQGLIRPDLFIPLAEESGLIILMTQTLMQQVRLQFAPHAAQLPTRFHFSFNICAQHCQDLSLIDDCRTFLAAFADNPITLVLELTERELIPHCQLTDQLFGKLRQMGVKIGLDDFGTGHSSLTYLQQFHVDYLKIDQSFVAMIGTNALSRHILDSTISLATRLGLETIAEGVETQEQADFLTERNVNYLQGYLYGRPLTPAQFLRLLPAITTE
;
A
#
# COMPACT_ATOMS: atom_id res chain seq x y z
N MET A 1 13.66 10.36 26.21
CA MET A 1 12.51 9.49 25.98
C MET A 1 11.65 9.90 24.78
N ALA A 2 11.49 11.19 24.43
CA ALA A 2 10.69 11.68 23.30
C ALA A 2 11.19 11.28 21.89
N LEU A 3 12.51 11.17 21.69
CA LEU A 3 13.12 10.83 20.39
C LEU A 3 12.93 9.35 19.98
N SER A 4 12.77 8.44 20.94
CA SER A 4 12.52 7.01 20.67
C SER A 4 11.07 6.74 20.23
N PHE A 5 10.13 7.56 20.65
CA PHE A 5 8.71 7.44 20.30
C PHE A 5 8.43 7.91 18.85
N LEU A 6 9.12 8.95 18.38
CA LEU A 6 9.03 9.46 17.00
C LEU A 6 9.59 8.49 15.97
N ARG A 7 10.58 7.69 16.36
CA ARG A 7 11.18 6.65 15.51
C ARG A 7 10.26 5.44 15.31
N ARG A 8 9.44 5.11 16.32
CA ARG A 8 8.48 3.98 16.27
C ARG A 8 7.25 4.25 15.38
N SER A 9 6.81 5.50 15.26
CA SER A 9 5.62 5.86 14.47
C SER A 9 5.86 5.88 12.95
N ASN A 10 7.10 6.02 12.49
CA ASN A 10 7.44 6.06 11.05
C ASN A 10 7.77 4.67 10.48
N MET A 11 8.10 3.70 11.32
CA MET A 11 8.47 2.34 10.89
C MET A 11 7.36 1.60 10.13
N PRO A 12 6.08 1.58 10.59
CA PRO A 12 5.01 0.90 9.85
C PRO A 12 4.71 1.56 8.50
N ARG A 13 4.88 2.88 8.39
CA ARG A 13 4.68 3.64 7.14
C ARG A 13 5.77 3.33 6.12
N LEU A 14 7.00 3.27 6.57
CA LEU A 14 8.17 2.92 5.76
C LEU A 14 8.08 1.47 5.28
N LEU A 15 7.67 0.55 6.15
CA LEU A 15 7.43 -0.86 5.80
C LEU A 15 6.31 -1.01 4.76
N ALA A 16 5.20 -0.31 4.92
CA ALA A 16 4.09 -0.39 3.97
C ALA A 16 4.45 0.21 2.59
N SER A 17 5.18 1.32 2.54
CA SER A 17 5.65 1.90 1.27
C SER A 17 6.68 1.01 0.58
N LEU A 18 7.58 0.37 1.32
CA LEU A 18 8.54 -0.61 0.81
C LEU A 18 7.84 -1.87 0.29
N LEU A 19 6.84 -2.38 1.01
CA LEU A 19 6.03 -3.53 0.57
C LEU A 19 5.26 -3.21 -0.71
N CYS A 20 4.66 -2.04 -0.82
CA CYS A 20 3.97 -1.58 -2.02
C CYS A 20 4.94 -1.49 -3.22
N CYS A 21 6.09 -0.85 -3.04
CA CYS A 21 7.14 -0.76 -4.04
C CYS A 21 7.61 -2.15 -4.48
N ALA A 22 7.97 -3.01 -3.52
CA ALA A 22 8.47 -4.36 -3.78
C ALA A 22 7.43 -5.25 -4.48
N SER A 23 6.16 -5.18 -4.09
CA SER A 23 5.09 -5.96 -4.71
C SER A 23 4.83 -5.54 -6.17
N LEU A 24 4.81 -4.25 -6.46
CA LEU A 24 4.65 -3.74 -7.83
C LEU A 24 5.82 -4.16 -8.73
N ILE A 25 7.06 -4.01 -8.26
CA ILE A 25 8.26 -4.43 -8.98
C ILE A 25 8.24 -5.95 -9.20
N PHE A 26 7.94 -6.72 -8.16
CA PHE A 26 7.90 -8.19 -8.25
C PHE A 26 6.86 -8.68 -9.26
N ILE A 27 5.62 -8.18 -9.19
CA ILE A 27 4.55 -8.57 -10.12
C ILE A 27 4.93 -8.19 -11.56
N SER A 28 5.45 -6.97 -11.77
CA SER A 28 5.84 -6.50 -13.10
C SER A 28 7.02 -7.30 -13.68
N LEU A 29 8.02 -7.64 -12.88
CA LEU A 29 9.13 -8.49 -13.31
C LEU A 29 8.67 -9.93 -13.57
N ALA A 30 7.82 -10.49 -12.70
CA ALA A 30 7.28 -11.83 -12.88
C ALA A 30 6.48 -11.95 -14.19
N THR A 31 5.65 -10.97 -14.52
CA THR A 31 4.91 -10.93 -15.79
C THR A 31 5.83 -10.78 -16.99
N LEU A 32 6.85 -9.93 -16.89
CA LEU A 32 7.86 -9.77 -17.94
C LEU A 32 8.60 -11.08 -18.21
N TYR A 33 9.08 -11.75 -17.15
CA TYR A 33 9.76 -13.04 -17.28
C TYR A 33 8.84 -14.13 -17.84
N TRP A 34 7.59 -14.17 -17.39
CA TRP A 34 6.59 -15.10 -17.92
C TRP A 34 6.33 -14.89 -19.43
N GLN A 35 6.17 -13.63 -19.86
CA GLN A 35 6.00 -13.30 -21.28
C GLN A 35 7.24 -13.68 -22.10
N ALA A 36 8.44 -13.34 -21.63
CA ALA A 36 9.69 -13.71 -22.31
C ALA A 36 9.84 -15.23 -22.43
N TRP A 37 9.51 -15.97 -21.37
CA TRP A 37 9.52 -17.43 -21.39
C TRP A 37 8.52 -18.02 -22.38
N ALA A 38 7.27 -17.53 -22.37
CA ALA A 38 6.22 -17.97 -23.29
C ALA A 38 6.62 -17.73 -24.76
N LEU A 39 7.13 -16.52 -25.06
CA LEU A 39 7.61 -16.16 -26.39
C LEU A 39 8.77 -17.03 -26.85
N THR A 40 9.77 -17.25 -25.97
CA THR A 40 10.92 -18.10 -26.25
C THR A 40 10.50 -19.54 -26.54
N ARG A 41 9.54 -20.07 -25.77
CA ARG A 41 8.96 -21.40 -25.98
C ARG A 41 8.31 -21.50 -27.37
N GLN A 42 7.48 -20.53 -27.72
CA GLN A 42 6.81 -20.50 -29.02
C GLN A 42 7.80 -20.40 -30.18
N GLN A 43 8.81 -19.55 -30.06
CA GLN A 43 9.85 -19.41 -31.07
C GLN A 43 10.70 -20.71 -31.23
N ALA A 44 11.01 -21.39 -30.11
CA ALA A 44 11.69 -22.67 -30.12
C ALA A 44 10.85 -23.74 -30.82
N GLN A 45 9.55 -23.82 -30.55
CA GLN A 45 8.63 -24.72 -31.22
C GLN A 45 8.62 -24.49 -32.74
N ASN A 46 8.37 -23.25 -33.15
CA ASN A 46 8.31 -22.89 -34.57
C ASN A 46 9.63 -23.16 -35.31
N ALA A 47 10.79 -22.93 -34.63
CA ALA A 47 12.08 -23.21 -35.20
C ALA A 47 12.32 -24.71 -35.36
N THR A 48 11.94 -25.52 -34.37
CA THR A 48 12.06 -26.96 -34.39
C THR A 48 11.16 -27.60 -35.46
N GLU A 49 9.90 -27.13 -35.59
CA GLU A 49 8.99 -27.58 -36.64
C GLU A 49 9.51 -27.32 -38.05
N ARG A 50 10.02 -26.09 -38.29
CA ARG A 50 10.62 -25.75 -39.60
C ARG A 50 11.85 -26.59 -39.90
N ALA A 51 12.69 -26.82 -38.89
CA ALA A 51 13.87 -27.68 -39.07
C ALA A 51 13.47 -29.14 -39.38
N MET A 52 12.41 -29.64 -38.72
CA MET A 52 11.90 -30.97 -38.97
C MET A 52 11.38 -31.14 -40.40
N VAL A 53 10.59 -30.20 -40.90
CA VAL A 53 10.09 -30.24 -42.30
C VAL A 53 11.25 -30.35 -43.30
N GLN A 54 12.37 -29.61 -43.08
CA GLN A 54 13.52 -29.70 -43.97
C GLN A 54 14.25 -31.03 -43.88
N ILE A 55 14.45 -31.55 -42.65
CA ILE A 55 15.08 -32.84 -42.45
C ILE A 55 14.22 -33.95 -43.04
N ASP A 56 12.92 -33.96 -42.82
CA ASP A 56 12.00 -34.93 -43.41
C ASP A 56 12.03 -34.89 -44.93
N SER A 57 12.13 -33.69 -45.54
CA SER A 57 12.29 -33.55 -46.97
C SER A 57 13.63 -34.18 -47.48
N ALA A 58 14.74 -33.96 -46.76
CA ALA A 58 16.04 -34.54 -47.14
C ALA A 58 16.02 -36.09 -47.00
N LEU A 59 15.40 -36.62 -45.97
CA LEU A 59 15.25 -38.05 -45.77
C LEU A 59 14.32 -38.67 -46.83
N HIS A 60 13.24 -38.02 -47.18
CA HIS A 60 12.30 -38.49 -48.19
C HIS A 60 12.97 -38.59 -49.58
N HIS A 61 13.77 -37.58 -49.97
CA HIS A 61 14.49 -37.61 -51.25
C HIS A 61 15.53 -38.73 -51.28
N SER A 62 16.15 -39.06 -50.15
CA SER A 62 17.09 -40.19 -50.10
C SER A 62 16.41 -41.55 -50.30
N ILE A 63 15.19 -41.71 -49.77
CA ILE A 63 14.38 -42.91 -49.99
C ILE A 63 14.00 -43.04 -51.47
N LEU A 64 13.53 -41.94 -52.07
CA LEU A 64 13.21 -41.94 -53.50
C LEU A 64 14.41 -42.31 -54.37
N ALA A 65 15.59 -41.77 -54.07
CA ALA A 65 16.83 -42.09 -54.75
C ALA A 65 17.22 -43.59 -54.57
N ALA A 66 17.06 -44.12 -53.34
CA ALA A 66 17.33 -45.54 -53.08
C ALA A 66 16.40 -46.46 -53.85
N ARG A 67 15.10 -46.13 -53.85
CA ARG A 67 14.11 -46.91 -54.62
C ARG A 67 14.35 -46.83 -56.14
N ALA A 68 14.77 -45.69 -56.65
CA ALA A 68 15.11 -45.55 -58.06
C ALA A 68 16.41 -46.30 -58.45
N ALA A 69 17.35 -46.44 -57.50
CA ALA A 69 18.60 -47.15 -57.70
C ALA A 69 18.48 -48.67 -57.54
N LEU A 70 17.45 -49.18 -56.83
CA LEU A 70 17.32 -50.59 -56.50
C LEU A 70 17.26 -51.50 -57.74
N PRO A 71 16.55 -51.19 -58.81
CA PRO A 71 16.57 -52.00 -60.05
C PRO A 71 17.95 -52.07 -60.71
N LEU A 72 18.83 -51.06 -60.45
CA LEU A 72 20.19 -51.00 -61.00
C LEU A 72 21.11 -51.96 -60.22
N ALA A 73 20.79 -52.39 -59.02
CA ALA A 73 21.65 -53.23 -58.17
C ALA A 73 21.82 -54.69 -58.71
N THR A 74 21.08 -55.10 -59.71
CA THR A 74 21.19 -56.39 -60.33
C THR A 74 22.21 -56.40 -61.53
N ARG A 75 22.62 -55.20 -62.03
CA ARG A 75 23.44 -54.99 -63.19
C ARG A 75 24.91 -54.75 -62.80
N PRO A 76 25.88 -55.01 -63.75
CA PRO A 76 27.28 -54.72 -63.50
C PRO A 76 27.53 -53.20 -63.36
N CYS A 77 28.58 -52.83 -62.60
CA CYS A 77 28.89 -51.44 -62.30
C CYS A 77 29.17 -50.60 -63.54
N VAL A 78 29.90 -51.15 -64.47
CA VAL A 78 30.29 -50.45 -65.75
C VAL A 78 29.07 -49.93 -66.51
N GLU A 79 27.95 -50.64 -66.45
CA GLU A 79 26.69 -50.27 -67.12
C GLU A 79 25.90 -49.21 -66.36
N VAL A 80 25.92 -49.27 -65.04
CA VAL A 80 25.03 -48.43 -64.20
C VAL A 80 25.70 -47.22 -63.59
N ALA A 81 27.04 -47.14 -63.58
CA ALA A 81 27.76 -46.04 -62.92
C ALA A 81 27.33 -44.65 -63.45
N ARG A 82 27.05 -44.53 -64.75
CA ARG A 82 26.55 -43.27 -65.33
C ARG A 82 25.16 -42.95 -64.88
N GLU A 83 24.25 -43.94 -64.76
CA GLU A 83 22.91 -43.78 -64.32
C GLU A 83 22.86 -43.37 -62.84
N LEU A 84 23.75 -43.95 -62.01
CA LEU A 84 23.89 -43.56 -60.59
C LEU A 84 24.39 -42.12 -60.48
N ARG A 85 25.32 -41.65 -61.29
CA ARG A 85 25.76 -40.24 -61.30
C ARG A 85 24.63 -39.27 -61.68
N VAL A 86 23.85 -39.63 -62.71
CA VAL A 86 22.66 -38.84 -63.09
C VAL A 86 21.64 -38.80 -61.97
N LEU A 87 21.36 -39.94 -61.32
CA LEU A 87 20.48 -40.02 -60.23
C LEU A 87 20.87 -39.10 -59.04
N VAL A 88 22.16 -39.10 -58.66
CA VAL A 88 22.72 -38.20 -57.66
C VAL A 88 22.59 -36.75 -58.06
N ALA A 89 22.91 -36.42 -59.32
CA ALA A 89 22.88 -35.05 -59.87
C ALA A 89 21.45 -34.48 -59.92
N THR A 90 20.43 -35.35 -60.03
CA THR A 90 19.00 -34.97 -60.11
C THR A 90 18.26 -35.11 -58.77
N SER A 91 18.89 -35.77 -57.77
CA SER A 91 18.30 -36.00 -56.46
C SER A 91 18.78 -34.97 -55.43
N PRO A 92 17.93 -34.07 -54.95
CA PRO A 92 18.34 -33.11 -53.92
C PRO A 92 18.82 -33.82 -52.67
N TYR A 93 19.80 -33.22 -51.97
CA TYR A 93 20.38 -33.70 -50.69
C TYR A 93 21.21 -34.97 -50.74
N VAL A 94 21.11 -35.75 -51.82
CA VAL A 94 21.86 -37.00 -52.00
C VAL A 94 23.31 -36.69 -52.39
N ARG A 95 24.26 -37.26 -51.65
CA ARG A 95 25.70 -37.11 -51.90
C ARG A 95 26.25 -38.24 -52.77
N SER A 96 25.86 -39.48 -52.46
CA SER A 96 26.26 -40.66 -53.25
C SER A 96 25.20 -41.75 -53.14
N VAL A 97 25.13 -42.57 -54.17
CA VAL A 97 24.36 -43.82 -54.21
C VAL A 97 25.36 -44.94 -54.44
N ASN A 98 25.32 -45.95 -53.59
CA ASN A 98 26.23 -47.08 -53.65
C ASN A 98 25.40 -48.39 -53.71
N LEU A 99 25.78 -49.32 -54.52
CA LEU A 99 25.13 -50.60 -54.69
C LEU A 99 25.99 -51.69 -54.04
N SER A 100 25.26 -52.61 -53.38
CA SER A 100 25.87 -53.75 -52.66
C SER A 100 25.25 -55.05 -53.15
N ARG A 101 26.06 -56.13 -53.18
CA ARG A 101 25.64 -57.50 -53.46
C ARG A 101 26.34 -58.45 -52.48
N HIS A 102 25.60 -59.39 -51.90
CA HIS A 102 26.15 -60.37 -50.95
C HIS A 102 26.99 -59.72 -49.81
N GLY A 103 26.58 -58.55 -49.30
CA GLY A 103 27.28 -57.85 -48.24
C GLY A 103 28.52 -57.08 -48.62
N ARG A 104 28.80 -56.92 -49.93
CA ARG A 104 29.91 -56.12 -50.41
C ARG A 104 29.44 -55.04 -51.34
N LEU A 105 29.92 -53.82 -51.11
CA LEU A 105 29.75 -52.71 -52.04
C LEU A 105 30.58 -52.93 -53.28
N TYR A 106 29.93 -52.96 -54.44
CA TYR A 106 30.61 -53.24 -55.70
C TYR A 106 30.59 -52.08 -56.68
N CYS A 107 29.68 -51.12 -56.47
CA CYS A 107 29.50 -49.96 -57.33
C CYS A 107 29.16 -48.69 -56.56
N SER A 108 29.77 -47.58 -56.94
CA SER A 108 29.49 -46.26 -56.30
C SER A 108 29.34 -45.17 -57.37
N SER A 109 28.43 -44.23 -57.15
CA SER A 109 28.27 -43.05 -58.01
C SER A 109 29.47 -42.10 -57.96
N ILE A 110 30.39 -42.22 -56.95
CA ILE A 110 31.59 -41.37 -56.82
C ILE A 110 32.85 -42.11 -57.28
N PHE A 111 32.97 -43.38 -56.93
CA PHE A 111 34.22 -44.12 -57.07
C PHE A 111 34.18 -45.20 -58.19
N ASP A 112 33.05 -45.30 -58.91
CA ASP A 112 32.79 -46.35 -59.89
C ASP A 112 32.85 -47.75 -59.23
N GLU A 113 33.71 -48.66 -59.73
CA GLU A 113 33.92 -49.98 -59.15
C GLU A 113 34.62 -49.89 -57.78
N ILE A 114 34.10 -50.51 -56.78
CA ILE A 114 34.65 -50.60 -55.43
C ILE A 114 34.48 -51.99 -54.88
N ASP A 115 35.31 -52.36 -53.90
CA ASP A 115 35.18 -53.63 -53.17
C ASP A 115 35.38 -53.37 -51.70
N LEU A 116 34.26 -53.11 -51.02
CA LEU A 116 34.22 -52.80 -49.58
C LEU A 116 33.11 -53.60 -48.85
N SER A 117 33.39 -54.01 -47.65
CA SER A 117 32.35 -54.65 -46.81
C SER A 117 31.20 -53.65 -46.51
N ASN A 118 29.96 -54.09 -46.62
CA ASN A 118 28.79 -53.34 -46.24
C ASN A 118 28.45 -53.63 -44.76
N GLU A 119 28.94 -52.78 -43.88
CA GLU A 119 28.70 -52.90 -42.43
C GLU A 119 27.23 -52.71 -42.03
N LEU A 120 26.36 -52.38 -42.99
CA LEU A 120 24.92 -52.13 -42.73
C LEU A 120 24.03 -53.26 -43.21
N GLN A 121 24.61 -54.38 -43.70
CA GLN A 121 23.81 -55.46 -44.28
C GLN A 121 22.93 -56.18 -43.26
N ASP A 122 23.43 -56.34 -42.03
CA ASP A 122 22.69 -57.02 -40.98
C ASP A 122 21.75 -56.03 -40.27
N GLY A 123 20.45 -56.21 -40.46
CA GLY A 123 19.46 -55.40 -39.80
C GLY A 123 18.13 -55.24 -40.57
N PRO A 124 17.25 -54.33 -40.16
CA PRO A 124 15.95 -54.08 -40.80
C PRO A 124 16.09 -53.74 -42.30
N GLN A 125 15.08 -54.09 -43.12
CA GLN A 125 15.07 -53.83 -44.55
C GLN A 125 15.28 -52.35 -44.93
N GLU A 126 14.78 -51.46 -44.10
CA GLU A 126 14.94 -50.02 -44.29
C GLU A 126 15.43 -49.37 -42.99
N ARG A 127 16.54 -48.65 -43.01
CA ARG A 127 17.06 -47.95 -41.84
C ARG A 127 17.92 -46.74 -42.17
N PHE A 128 17.92 -45.79 -41.26
CA PHE A 128 18.89 -44.68 -41.24
C PHE A 128 19.97 -44.98 -40.20
N LYS A 129 21.24 -44.74 -40.53
CA LYS A 129 22.36 -44.83 -39.61
C LYS A 129 23.35 -43.71 -39.81
N LEU A 130 23.73 -43.04 -38.71
CA LEU A 130 24.82 -42.06 -38.68
C LEU A 130 26.15 -42.80 -38.60
N THR A 131 27.10 -42.47 -39.49
CA THR A 131 28.42 -43.13 -39.51
C THR A 131 29.52 -42.09 -39.78
N ALA A 132 30.60 -42.15 -38.99
CA ALA A 132 31.82 -41.38 -39.26
C ALA A 132 32.69 -42.15 -40.22
N VAL A 133 32.88 -41.61 -41.44
CA VAL A 133 33.73 -42.25 -42.46
C VAL A 133 35.20 -42.00 -42.17
N THR A 134 35.94 -43.06 -41.79
CA THR A 134 37.32 -42.96 -41.30
C THR A 134 38.36 -42.92 -42.42
N ARG A 135 38.02 -43.30 -43.68
CA ARG A 135 39.00 -43.52 -44.80
C ARG A 135 39.29 -42.28 -45.62
N LEU A 136 38.64 -41.19 -45.47
CA LEU A 136 38.87 -39.93 -46.19
C LEU A 136 39.37 -38.83 -45.20
N GLY A 137 40.62 -38.91 -44.83
CA GLY A 137 41.48 -37.95 -44.09
C GLY A 137 40.88 -36.88 -43.16
N ASN A 138 39.76 -36.34 -43.44
CA ASN A 138 39.00 -35.44 -42.61
C ASN A 138 37.62 -36.10 -42.40
N LYS A 139 37.45 -36.83 -41.30
CA LYS A 139 36.28 -37.65 -40.89
C LYS A 139 34.93 -36.97 -41.18
N PRO A 140 34.43 -36.88 -42.41
CA PRO A 140 33.10 -36.36 -42.65
C PRO A 140 32.08 -37.35 -42.08
N SER A 141 31.24 -36.91 -41.19
CA SER A 141 30.07 -37.67 -40.76
C SER A 141 29.13 -37.83 -41.96
N LEU A 142 28.55 -39.00 -42.15
CA LEU A 142 27.54 -39.23 -43.20
C LEU A 142 26.31 -39.90 -42.54
N LEU A 143 25.14 -39.53 -43.03
CA LEU A 143 23.91 -40.28 -42.76
C LEU A 143 23.67 -41.20 -43.95
N PHE A 144 23.57 -42.49 -43.69
CA PHE A 144 23.25 -43.48 -44.72
C PHE A 144 21.78 -43.91 -44.55
N TYR A 145 21.08 -43.94 -45.67
CA TYR A 145 19.85 -44.70 -45.80
C TYR A 145 20.17 -46.01 -46.47
N HIS A 146 19.82 -47.10 -45.84
CA HIS A 146 20.02 -48.45 -46.34
C HIS A 146 18.67 -49.07 -46.73
N LEU A 147 18.55 -49.48 -48.00
CA LEU A 147 17.41 -50.22 -48.52
C LEU A 147 17.91 -51.59 -48.94
N ASN A 148 17.37 -52.66 -48.34
CA ASN A 148 17.78 -54.03 -48.59
C ASN A 148 16.64 -54.84 -49.25
N GLU A 149 16.94 -55.55 -50.33
CA GLU A 149 16.01 -56.45 -51.01
C GLU A 149 16.76 -57.73 -51.41
N GLY A 150 16.61 -58.75 -50.60
CA GLY A 150 17.32 -60.04 -50.79
C GLY A 150 18.84 -59.88 -50.73
N ASP A 151 19.54 -60.36 -51.78
CA ASP A 151 21.00 -60.31 -51.88
C ASP A 151 21.54 -58.95 -52.37
N HIS A 152 20.66 -58.04 -52.73
CA HIS A 152 21.00 -56.71 -53.22
C HIS A 152 20.62 -55.65 -52.23
N SER A 153 21.45 -54.61 -52.10
CA SER A 153 21.08 -53.46 -51.29
C SER A 153 21.63 -52.14 -51.88
N VAL A 154 20.96 -51.07 -51.54
CA VAL A 154 21.33 -49.68 -51.93
C VAL A 154 21.63 -48.88 -50.67
N LEU A 155 22.79 -48.21 -50.70
CA LEU A 155 23.17 -47.27 -49.65
C LEU A 155 23.21 -45.87 -50.26
N VAL A 156 22.32 -45.01 -49.77
CA VAL A 156 22.30 -43.59 -50.15
C VAL A 156 22.94 -42.78 -49.03
N ALA A 157 23.99 -42.06 -49.35
CA ALA A 157 24.64 -41.14 -48.41
C ALA A 157 24.08 -39.74 -48.53
N ILE A 158 23.73 -39.17 -47.38
CA ILE A 158 23.29 -37.77 -47.25
C ILE A 158 24.40 -36.99 -46.56
N ASN A 159 24.68 -35.78 -47.02
CA ASN A 159 25.63 -34.91 -46.36
C ASN A 159 25.03 -34.43 -45.03
N PRO A 160 25.69 -34.66 -43.89
CA PRO A 160 25.22 -34.22 -42.57
C PRO A 160 24.95 -32.71 -42.48
N TYR A 161 25.54 -31.92 -43.35
CA TYR A 161 25.26 -30.50 -43.46
C TYR A 161 23.75 -30.22 -43.62
N HIS A 162 23.04 -31.05 -44.38
CA HIS A 162 21.59 -30.90 -44.60
C HIS A 162 20.75 -31.23 -43.35
N LEU A 163 21.37 -31.95 -42.39
CA LEU A 163 20.74 -32.23 -41.09
C LEU A 163 21.14 -31.19 -40.04
N SER A 164 22.40 -30.72 -40.06
CA SER A 164 22.92 -29.77 -39.08
C SER A 164 22.58 -28.31 -39.39
N ASN A 165 22.45 -27.97 -40.70
CA ASN A 165 22.12 -26.61 -41.11
C ASN A 165 20.76 -26.12 -40.60
N PRO A 166 19.66 -26.90 -40.64
CA PRO A 166 18.40 -26.51 -40.03
C PRO A 166 18.49 -26.29 -38.53
N LEU A 167 19.42 -26.97 -37.82
CA LEU A 167 19.66 -26.78 -36.41
C LEU A 167 20.32 -25.44 -36.07
N GLN A 168 20.95 -24.77 -37.04
CA GLN A 168 21.53 -23.44 -36.84
C GLN A 168 20.47 -22.34 -36.70
N TRP A 169 19.21 -22.58 -37.12
CA TRP A 169 18.09 -21.68 -36.95
C TRP A 169 17.59 -21.64 -35.50
N ARG A 170 18.49 -21.82 -34.58
CA ARG A 170 18.24 -21.79 -33.16
C ARG A 170 18.21 -20.35 -32.61
N LEU A 171 17.49 -20.15 -31.53
CA LEU A 171 17.59 -18.94 -30.73
C LEU A 171 18.98 -18.83 -30.09
N ALA A 172 19.46 -17.61 -29.92
CA ALA A 172 20.71 -17.34 -29.21
C ALA A 172 20.73 -18.04 -27.82
N GLY A 173 21.81 -18.78 -27.55
CA GLY A 173 21.96 -19.53 -26.31
C GLY A 173 21.26 -20.90 -26.27
N ALA A 174 20.54 -21.29 -27.33
CA ALA A 174 19.94 -22.63 -27.42
C ALA A 174 20.97 -23.67 -27.85
N HIS A 175 20.82 -24.90 -27.36
CA HIS A 175 21.48 -26.09 -27.84
C HIS A 175 20.47 -26.93 -28.61
N SER A 176 20.81 -27.33 -29.83
CA SER A 176 19.93 -28.14 -30.70
C SER A 176 20.69 -29.35 -31.22
N TRP A 177 20.00 -30.48 -31.30
CA TRP A 177 20.57 -31.73 -31.85
C TRP A 177 19.46 -32.63 -32.44
N VAL A 178 19.87 -33.43 -33.40
CA VAL A 178 19.05 -34.51 -33.97
C VAL A 178 19.47 -35.82 -33.32
N GLN A 179 18.53 -36.60 -32.82
CA GLN A 179 18.77 -37.93 -32.28
C GLN A 179 18.19 -38.98 -33.23
N ILE A 180 19.01 -39.93 -33.64
CA ILE A 180 18.64 -41.08 -34.47
C ILE A 180 19.13 -42.35 -33.74
N GLY A 181 18.19 -43.15 -33.19
CA GLY A 181 18.54 -44.26 -32.36
C GLY A 181 19.37 -43.85 -31.13
N ASP A 182 20.52 -44.56 -30.93
CA ASP A 182 21.44 -44.29 -29.81
C ASP A 182 22.51 -43.23 -30.13
N GLN A 183 22.43 -42.59 -31.30
CA GLN A 183 23.36 -41.57 -31.73
C GLN A 183 22.69 -40.20 -31.89
N TRP A 184 23.46 -39.14 -31.73
CA TRP A 184 22.95 -37.80 -31.96
C TRP A 184 23.95 -36.90 -32.68
N LEU A 185 23.43 -35.97 -33.49
CA LEU A 185 24.18 -35.02 -34.30
C LEU A 185 24.02 -33.63 -33.72
N ASP A 186 25.13 -32.94 -33.47
CA ASP A 186 25.12 -31.56 -33.02
C ASP A 186 25.02 -30.54 -34.19
N VAL A 187 24.87 -29.26 -33.84
CA VAL A 187 24.79 -28.15 -34.82
C VAL A 187 26.04 -27.99 -35.68
N LYS A 188 27.19 -28.58 -35.29
CA LYS A 188 28.43 -28.55 -36.04
C LYS A 188 28.56 -29.77 -36.99
N GLY A 189 27.56 -30.66 -37.01
CA GLY A 189 27.58 -31.87 -37.80
C GLY A 189 28.46 -32.97 -37.20
N LYS A 190 28.82 -32.90 -35.92
CA LYS A 190 29.58 -33.92 -35.22
C LYS A 190 28.64 -34.96 -34.64
N ILE A 191 28.94 -36.25 -34.86
CA ILE A 191 28.20 -37.38 -34.29
C ILE A 191 28.74 -37.70 -32.90
N HIS A 192 27.82 -37.99 -31.99
CA HIS A 192 28.09 -38.40 -30.65
C HIS A 192 27.31 -39.68 -30.37
N ASP A 193 27.92 -40.62 -29.65
CA ASP A 193 27.27 -41.85 -29.19
C ASP A 193 26.62 -41.66 -27.81
N GLY A 194 25.56 -42.41 -27.54
CA GLY A 194 24.85 -42.40 -26.28
C GLY A 194 23.81 -41.31 -26.15
N GLN A 195 23.37 -41.06 -24.93
CA GLN A 195 22.29 -40.07 -24.70
C GLN A 195 22.78 -38.61 -24.77
N PRO A 196 22.00 -37.74 -25.40
CA PRO A 196 22.33 -36.32 -25.46
C PRO A 196 22.28 -35.65 -24.07
N PRO A 197 23.01 -34.54 -23.87
CA PRO A 197 23.11 -33.87 -22.58
C PRO A 197 21.74 -33.36 -22.12
N ARG A 198 21.38 -33.66 -20.85
CA ARG A 198 20.19 -33.08 -20.22
C ARG A 198 20.51 -31.68 -19.71
N LEU A 199 19.90 -30.66 -20.29
CA LEU A 199 20.07 -29.29 -19.84
C LEU A 199 19.13 -28.98 -18.65
N ARG A 200 19.69 -28.34 -17.60
CA ARG A 200 18.91 -27.80 -16.49
C ARG A 200 18.26 -26.49 -16.95
N GLY A 201 17.06 -26.58 -17.51
CA GLY A 201 16.33 -25.42 -18.04
C GLY A 201 15.14 -25.84 -18.88
N PHE A 202 14.89 -25.14 -19.96
CA PHE A 202 13.83 -25.49 -20.90
C PHE A 202 14.34 -26.55 -21.89
N ASN A 203 13.59 -27.65 -22.08
CA ASN A 203 13.87 -28.67 -23.08
C ASN A 203 12.60 -28.90 -23.89
N TYR A 204 12.72 -28.84 -25.21
CA TYR A 204 11.67 -29.16 -26.16
C TYR A 204 12.12 -30.29 -27.06
N ARG A 205 11.28 -31.32 -27.16
CA ARG A 205 11.53 -32.48 -28.03
C ARG A 205 10.35 -32.66 -28.98
N LEU A 206 10.65 -32.80 -30.24
CA LEU A 206 9.68 -33.12 -31.28
C LEU A 206 10.12 -34.39 -32.01
N ASN A 207 9.26 -35.38 -32.10
CA ASN A 207 9.49 -36.62 -32.84
C ASN A 207 8.96 -36.45 -34.27
N SER A 208 9.66 -36.91 -35.28
CA SER A 208 9.12 -36.97 -36.63
C SER A 208 7.95 -37.96 -36.68
N ALA A 209 6.92 -37.58 -37.45
CA ALA A 209 5.78 -38.46 -37.74
C ALA A 209 6.10 -39.46 -38.87
N ALA A 210 7.12 -39.18 -39.69
CA ALA A 210 7.46 -39.97 -40.88
C ALA A 210 8.65 -40.89 -40.66
N PHE A 211 9.56 -40.54 -39.73
CA PHE A 211 10.85 -41.22 -39.58
C PHE A 211 11.20 -41.40 -38.08
N ASP A 212 12.00 -42.43 -37.80
CA ASP A 212 12.43 -42.70 -36.43
C ASP A 212 13.62 -41.83 -36.02
N TYR A 213 13.34 -40.54 -35.82
CA TYR A 213 14.28 -39.58 -35.22
C TYR A 213 13.54 -38.51 -34.40
N SER A 214 14.27 -37.83 -33.55
CA SER A 214 13.76 -36.69 -32.81
C SER A 214 14.66 -35.48 -32.90
N LEU A 215 14.04 -34.32 -32.99
CA LEU A 215 14.66 -33.01 -32.83
C LEU A 215 14.54 -32.56 -31.39
N ASN A 216 15.67 -32.15 -30.82
CA ASN A 216 15.71 -31.66 -29.47
C ASN A 216 16.31 -30.24 -29.44
N GLN A 217 15.69 -29.35 -28.70
CA GLN A 217 16.19 -28.00 -28.44
C GLN A 217 16.11 -27.71 -26.94
N GLY A 218 17.21 -27.24 -26.37
CA GLY A 218 17.28 -26.95 -24.96
C GLY A 218 17.97 -25.62 -24.67
N PHE A 219 17.54 -24.97 -23.57
CA PHE A 219 18.15 -23.77 -23.04
C PHE A 219 18.65 -24.05 -21.62
N PRO A 220 19.91 -23.74 -21.31
CA PRO A 220 20.39 -23.81 -19.94
C PRO A 220 19.72 -22.71 -19.09
N LEU A 221 19.54 -22.96 -17.79
CA LEU A 221 18.83 -22.06 -16.90
C LEU A 221 19.38 -20.61 -16.92
N HIS A 222 20.70 -20.46 -16.94
CA HIS A 222 21.33 -19.13 -17.00
C HIS A 222 20.98 -18.36 -18.27
N ALA A 223 20.84 -19.04 -19.42
CA ALA A 223 20.43 -18.40 -20.67
C ALA A 223 18.97 -17.95 -20.60
N VAL A 224 18.08 -18.75 -20.03
CA VAL A 224 16.67 -18.39 -19.83
C VAL A 224 16.54 -17.16 -18.92
N LEU A 225 17.31 -17.10 -17.84
CA LEU A 225 17.30 -15.95 -16.90
C LEU A 225 17.92 -14.68 -17.52
N ALA A 226 18.90 -14.83 -18.40
CA ALA A 226 19.57 -13.69 -19.03
C ALA A 226 18.76 -13.05 -20.18
N LEU A 227 17.85 -13.80 -20.81
CA LEU A 227 17.07 -13.35 -21.97
C LEU A 227 16.35 -12.01 -21.77
N PRO A 228 15.54 -11.81 -20.70
CA PRO A 228 14.85 -10.54 -20.49
C PRO A 228 15.82 -9.37 -20.26
N LEU A 229 16.95 -9.61 -19.58
CA LEU A 229 17.97 -8.59 -19.35
C LEU A 229 18.63 -8.11 -20.66
N GLN A 230 18.87 -9.02 -21.60
CA GLN A 230 19.50 -8.71 -22.87
C GLN A 230 18.54 -8.05 -23.87
N THR A 231 17.26 -8.44 -23.85
CA THR A 231 16.29 -8.00 -24.86
C THR A 231 15.40 -6.86 -24.39
N GLN A 232 15.18 -6.73 -23.07
CA GLN A 232 14.19 -5.82 -22.48
C GLN A 232 14.75 -4.99 -21.32
N GLY A 233 16.04 -4.72 -21.30
CA GLY A 233 16.72 -3.98 -20.21
C GLY A 233 16.11 -2.60 -19.96
N SER A 234 15.68 -1.89 -20.99
CA SER A 234 14.99 -0.59 -20.87
C SER A 234 13.65 -0.70 -20.12
N ILE A 235 12.90 -1.77 -20.36
CA ILE A 235 11.63 -2.01 -19.67
C ILE A 235 11.86 -2.32 -18.18
N ILE A 236 12.91 -3.08 -17.86
CA ILE A 236 13.29 -3.38 -16.48
C ILE A 236 13.65 -2.09 -15.73
N ILE A 237 14.44 -1.21 -16.35
CA ILE A 237 14.76 0.11 -15.76
C ILE A 237 13.49 0.93 -15.53
N LEU A 238 12.57 0.93 -16.49
CA LEU A 238 11.29 1.62 -16.36
C LEU A 238 10.44 1.07 -15.19
N ILE A 239 10.37 -0.25 -15.03
CA ILE A 239 9.67 -0.91 -13.92
C ILE A 239 10.27 -0.49 -12.58
N LEU A 240 11.60 -0.50 -12.46
CA LEU A 240 12.29 -0.10 -11.23
C LEU A 240 12.06 1.37 -10.88
N THR A 241 12.11 2.26 -11.87
CA THR A 241 11.88 3.69 -11.66
C THR A 241 10.42 3.99 -11.28
N LEU A 242 9.45 3.42 -11.97
CA LEU A 242 8.03 3.59 -11.65
C LEU A 242 7.67 2.99 -10.28
N GLY A 243 8.19 1.81 -9.96
CA GLY A 243 8.02 1.20 -8.64
C GLY A 243 8.60 2.05 -7.52
N GLY A 244 9.80 2.62 -7.73
CA GLY A 244 10.42 3.56 -6.78
C GLY A 244 9.61 4.85 -6.59
N LEU A 245 9.10 5.43 -7.67
CA LEU A 245 8.22 6.62 -7.61
C LEU A 245 6.91 6.33 -6.89
N ALA A 246 6.29 5.17 -7.15
CA ALA A 246 5.07 4.74 -6.44
C ALA A 246 5.32 4.57 -4.93
N GLY A 247 6.45 3.95 -4.54
CA GLY A 247 6.86 3.84 -3.15
C GLY A 247 7.09 5.19 -2.48
N LEU A 248 7.71 6.15 -3.18
CA LEU A 248 7.91 7.51 -2.68
C LEU A 248 6.58 8.28 -2.55
N ALA A 249 5.68 8.12 -3.51
CA ALA A 249 4.36 8.74 -3.47
C ALA A 249 3.52 8.21 -2.30
N THR A 250 3.49 6.90 -2.07
CA THR A 250 2.79 6.28 -0.94
C THR A 250 3.38 6.70 0.39
N TYR A 251 4.71 6.79 0.51
CA TYR A 251 5.38 7.30 1.71
C TYR A 251 4.98 8.75 2.00
N ARG A 252 4.99 9.63 1.00
CA ARG A 252 4.57 11.04 1.15
C ARG A 252 3.10 11.17 1.49
N TRP A 253 2.22 10.45 0.82
CA TRP A 253 0.79 10.43 1.11
C TRP A 253 0.52 10.08 2.58
N TRP A 254 1.13 9.02 3.08
CA TRP A 254 0.94 8.60 4.47
C TRP A 254 1.66 9.51 5.49
N SER A 255 2.71 10.21 5.11
CA SER A 255 3.37 11.18 5.99
C SER A 255 2.54 12.46 6.18
N HIS A 256 1.65 12.78 5.25
CA HIS A 256 0.71 13.91 5.38
C HIS A 256 -0.54 13.58 6.20
N ILE A 257 -0.86 12.31 6.44
CA ILE A 257 -1.94 11.89 7.35
C ILE A 257 -1.37 11.89 8.77
N SER A 258 -1.20 13.09 9.39
CA SER A 258 -1.10 13.19 10.84
C SER A 258 -2.44 12.74 11.41
N THR A 259 -2.44 11.74 12.31
CA THR A 259 -3.67 11.42 13.04
C THR A 259 -4.05 12.67 13.85
N PRO A 260 -5.31 13.16 13.81
CA PRO A 260 -5.71 14.38 14.51
C PRO A 260 -5.33 14.37 15.99
N THR A 261 -5.40 13.21 16.64
CA THR A 261 -4.96 13.02 18.04
C THR A 261 -3.46 13.29 18.25
N LEU A 262 -2.60 12.96 17.28
CA LEU A 262 -1.16 13.25 17.38
C LEU A 262 -0.89 14.76 17.23
N GLU A 263 -1.70 15.43 16.45
CA GLU A 263 -1.63 16.88 16.26
C GLU A 263 -2.03 17.61 17.56
N LEU A 264 -3.13 17.16 18.22
CA LEU A 264 -3.53 17.66 19.55
C LEU A 264 -2.41 17.47 20.60
N LYS A 265 -1.80 16.28 20.67
CA LYS A 265 -0.68 16.03 21.61
C LYS A 265 0.50 16.98 21.36
N ARG A 266 0.82 17.26 20.09
CA ARG A 266 1.88 18.21 19.74
C ARG A 266 1.51 19.65 20.12
N ALA A 267 0.24 20.02 19.92
CA ALA A 267 -0.28 21.34 20.26
C ALA A 267 -0.25 21.59 21.78
N ILE A 268 -0.56 20.58 22.60
CA ILE A 268 -0.42 20.66 24.07
C ILE A 268 1.04 20.93 24.46
N ILE A 269 2.00 20.16 23.94
CA ILE A 269 3.43 20.34 24.22
C ILE A 269 3.93 21.72 23.80
N LYS A 270 3.41 22.27 22.70
CA LYS A 270 3.77 23.58 22.18
C LYS A 270 2.99 24.73 22.83
N GLN A 271 2.10 24.44 23.77
CA GLN A 271 1.23 25.43 24.41
C GLN A 271 0.39 26.25 23.44
N GLU A 272 -0.11 25.58 22.38
CA GLU A 272 -0.97 26.22 21.36
C GLU A 272 -2.43 26.39 21.84
N PHE A 273 -2.83 25.77 22.97
CA PHE A 273 -4.11 25.98 23.61
C PHE A 273 -4.02 27.16 24.59
N VAL A 274 -4.83 28.18 24.32
CA VAL A 274 -4.78 29.46 25.03
C VAL A 274 -6.16 29.83 25.58
N PRO A 275 -6.22 30.49 26.76
CA PRO A 275 -7.48 30.98 27.31
C PRO A 275 -7.94 32.25 26.59
N TYR A 276 -9.23 32.32 26.34
CA TYR A 276 -9.97 33.54 26.04
C TYR A 276 -11.03 33.71 27.12
N LEU A 277 -11.26 34.93 27.54
CA LEU A 277 -12.18 35.25 28.65
C LEU A 277 -13.34 36.06 28.12
N GLN A 278 -14.58 35.59 28.41
CA GLN A 278 -15.78 36.32 28.06
C GLN A 278 -16.39 36.91 29.32
N PRO A 279 -16.68 38.22 29.35
CA PRO A 279 -17.21 38.90 30.54
C PRO A 279 -18.59 38.37 30.91
N ILE A 280 -18.81 38.20 32.23
CA ILE A 280 -20.09 37.96 32.87
C ILE A 280 -20.36 39.18 33.74
N VAL A 281 -21.55 39.75 33.61
CA VAL A 281 -21.95 40.98 34.34
C VAL A 281 -23.19 40.75 35.18
N PHE A 282 -23.34 41.53 36.24
CA PHE A 282 -24.60 41.60 36.99
C PHE A 282 -25.71 42.19 36.11
N SER A 283 -26.87 41.54 36.04
CA SER A 283 -27.96 42.00 35.16
C SER A 283 -28.47 43.39 35.53
N LYS A 284 -28.58 43.72 36.83
CA LYS A 284 -29.12 44.98 37.33
C LYS A 284 -28.18 46.18 37.19
N SER A 285 -26.88 45.96 37.34
CA SER A 285 -25.89 47.07 37.33
C SER A 285 -25.00 47.13 36.09
N GLY A 286 -24.93 46.06 35.31
CA GLY A 286 -24.00 45.91 34.22
C GLY A 286 -22.53 45.84 34.65
N GLN A 287 -22.26 45.81 35.96
CA GLN A 287 -20.91 45.73 36.49
C GLN A 287 -20.32 44.35 36.25
N LEU A 288 -19.01 44.29 36.02
CA LEU A 288 -18.27 43.02 35.82
C LEU A 288 -18.34 42.16 37.08
N HIS A 289 -18.86 40.95 36.94
CA HIS A 289 -18.92 39.94 37.98
C HIS A 289 -17.84 38.89 37.85
N GLY A 290 -17.56 38.47 36.61
CA GLY A 290 -16.62 37.40 36.33
C GLY A 290 -16.38 37.19 34.87
N CYS A 291 -15.90 36.01 34.55
CA CYS A 291 -15.71 35.60 33.17
C CYS A 291 -15.80 34.08 32.99
N GLU A 292 -16.24 33.67 31.83
CA GLU A 292 -16.07 32.29 31.36
C GLU A 292 -14.75 32.17 30.62
N VAL A 293 -14.00 31.12 30.94
CA VAL A 293 -12.69 30.79 30.31
C VAL A 293 -12.92 29.82 29.18
N LEU A 294 -12.78 30.30 27.98
CA LEU A 294 -13.03 29.59 26.76
C LEU A 294 -11.70 29.18 26.11
N MET A 295 -11.52 27.89 25.90
CA MET A 295 -10.34 27.38 25.22
C MET A 295 -10.33 27.76 23.74
N ARG A 296 -9.16 28.17 23.23
CA ARG A 296 -8.93 28.42 21.81
C ARG A 296 -7.64 27.72 21.38
N TRP A 297 -7.63 27.13 20.19
CA TRP A 297 -6.40 26.56 19.63
C TRP A 297 -5.75 27.52 18.66
N GLN A 298 -4.63 28.10 19.08
CA GLN A 298 -3.83 29.00 18.25
C GLN A 298 -2.82 28.20 17.42
N HIS A 299 -3.30 27.62 16.33
CA HIS A 299 -2.49 26.76 15.48
C HIS A 299 -1.51 27.58 14.63
N HIS A 300 -0.23 27.19 14.61
CA HIS A 300 0.87 27.94 13.96
C HIS A 300 0.70 28.17 12.45
N ARG A 301 -0.11 27.35 11.74
CA ARG A 301 -0.37 27.47 10.30
C ARG A 301 -1.78 27.91 9.95
N GLN A 302 -2.78 27.49 10.73
CA GLN A 302 -4.18 27.69 10.42
C GLN A 302 -4.78 28.88 11.18
N GLY A 303 -4.00 29.48 12.08
CA GLY A 303 -4.50 30.56 12.94
C GLY A 303 -5.38 30.01 14.08
N LEU A 304 -6.42 30.75 14.43
CA LEU A 304 -7.33 30.42 15.53
C LEU A 304 -8.36 29.39 15.08
N ILE A 305 -8.27 28.16 15.64
CA ILE A 305 -9.21 27.05 15.39
C ILE A 305 -10.31 27.09 16.45
N ARG A 306 -11.56 26.93 16.01
CA ARG A 306 -12.76 26.95 16.88
C ARG A 306 -12.86 25.69 17.71
N PRO A 307 -13.42 25.80 18.96
CA PRO A 307 -13.55 24.67 19.90
C PRO A 307 -14.34 23.48 19.35
N ASP A 308 -15.41 23.72 18.62
CA ASP A 308 -16.28 22.70 18.03
C ASP A 308 -15.54 21.73 17.09
N LEU A 309 -14.37 22.12 16.56
CA LEU A 309 -13.56 21.29 15.67
C LEU A 309 -12.56 20.37 16.42
N PHE A 310 -12.16 20.69 17.66
CA PHE A 310 -11.13 19.91 18.35
C PHE A 310 -11.55 19.36 19.71
N ILE A 311 -12.54 19.99 20.40
CA ILE A 311 -13.01 19.52 21.71
C ILE A 311 -13.54 18.09 21.65
N PRO A 312 -14.43 17.69 20.69
CA PRO A 312 -14.91 16.32 20.62
C PRO A 312 -13.78 15.29 20.48
N LEU A 313 -12.75 15.62 19.71
CA LEU A 313 -11.58 14.75 19.54
C LEU A 313 -10.71 14.71 20.81
N ALA A 314 -10.60 15.84 21.53
CA ALA A 314 -9.88 15.91 22.79
C ALA A 314 -10.57 15.06 23.87
N GLU A 315 -11.89 15.09 23.93
CA GLU A 315 -12.71 14.24 24.77
C GLU A 315 -12.55 12.76 24.41
N GLU A 316 -12.79 12.38 23.15
CA GLU A 316 -12.66 11.00 22.70
C GLU A 316 -11.26 10.40 23.00
N SER A 317 -10.22 11.22 22.90
CA SER A 317 -8.84 10.80 23.16
C SER A 317 -8.38 10.91 24.62
N GLY A 318 -9.20 11.43 25.52
CA GLY A 318 -8.84 11.70 26.92
C GLY A 318 -7.86 12.85 27.13
N LEU A 319 -7.52 13.60 26.07
CA LEU A 319 -6.59 14.72 26.15
C LEU A 319 -7.21 15.97 26.77
N ILE A 320 -8.54 16.03 26.81
CA ILE A 320 -9.29 17.18 27.35
C ILE A 320 -8.91 17.49 28.81
N ILE A 321 -8.63 16.48 29.63
CA ILE A 321 -8.22 16.65 31.02
C ILE A 321 -6.93 17.47 31.10
N LEU A 322 -5.88 17.05 30.36
CA LEU A 322 -4.60 17.75 30.34
C LEU A 322 -4.71 19.16 29.74
N MET A 323 -5.60 19.33 28.75
CA MET A 323 -5.86 20.63 28.14
C MET A 323 -6.52 21.58 29.12
N THR A 324 -7.52 21.13 29.88
CA THR A 324 -8.20 21.93 30.94
C THR A 324 -7.22 22.28 32.06
N GLN A 325 -6.41 21.34 32.53
CA GLN A 325 -5.36 21.60 33.53
C GLN A 325 -4.40 22.70 33.07
N THR A 326 -3.92 22.60 31.81
CA THR A 326 -3.03 23.60 31.20
C THR A 326 -3.72 24.97 31.12
N LEU A 327 -5.01 25.01 30.78
CA LEU A 327 -5.80 26.23 30.69
C LEU A 327 -5.95 26.90 32.07
N MET A 328 -6.33 26.13 33.10
CA MET A 328 -6.39 26.60 34.48
C MET A 328 -5.05 27.15 34.97
N GLN A 329 -3.96 26.45 34.68
CA GLN A 329 -2.62 26.91 35.01
C GLN A 329 -2.27 28.25 34.34
N GLN A 330 -2.57 28.38 33.03
CA GLN A 330 -2.32 29.64 32.29
C GLN A 330 -3.10 30.81 32.87
N VAL A 331 -4.40 30.62 33.12
CA VAL A 331 -5.24 31.65 33.74
C VAL A 331 -4.70 32.04 35.12
N ARG A 332 -4.38 31.08 35.96
CA ARG A 332 -3.80 31.30 37.29
C ARG A 332 -2.53 32.15 37.19
N LEU A 333 -1.57 31.77 36.34
CA LEU A 333 -0.29 32.49 36.19
C LEU A 333 -0.47 33.92 35.69
N GLN A 334 -1.49 34.18 34.86
CA GLN A 334 -1.73 35.50 34.28
C GLN A 334 -2.56 36.40 35.21
N PHE A 335 -3.48 35.85 36.02
CA PHE A 335 -4.41 36.64 36.85
C PHE A 335 -4.03 36.75 38.31
N ALA A 336 -3.29 35.78 38.89
CA ALA A 336 -2.86 35.84 40.27
C ALA A 336 -2.02 37.10 40.61
N PRO A 337 -1.10 37.55 39.75
CA PRO A 337 -0.39 38.82 39.99
C PRO A 337 -1.29 40.06 40.03
N HIS A 338 -2.47 39.95 39.47
CA HIS A 338 -3.47 41.03 39.38
C HIS A 338 -4.68 40.80 40.29
N ALA A 339 -4.58 39.88 41.28
CA ALA A 339 -5.68 39.50 42.14
C ALA A 339 -6.32 40.71 42.85
N ALA A 340 -5.52 41.67 43.33
CA ALA A 340 -6.00 42.90 44.00
C ALA A 340 -6.87 43.81 43.08
N GLN A 341 -6.79 43.66 41.75
CA GLN A 341 -7.60 44.42 40.79
C GLN A 341 -8.95 43.75 40.50
N LEU A 342 -9.11 42.48 40.87
CA LEU A 342 -10.31 41.73 40.61
C LEU A 342 -11.40 42.21 41.59
N PRO A 343 -12.68 42.32 41.15
CA PRO A 343 -13.82 42.50 42.04
C PRO A 343 -13.87 41.40 43.15
N THR A 344 -14.35 41.75 44.31
CA THR A 344 -14.51 40.78 45.39
C THR A 344 -15.37 39.59 44.94
N ARG A 345 -14.88 38.37 45.18
CA ARG A 345 -15.51 37.11 44.72
C ARG A 345 -15.66 37.05 43.20
N PHE A 346 -14.66 37.54 42.48
CA PHE A 346 -14.63 37.45 41.03
C PHE A 346 -14.83 36.01 40.55
N HIS A 347 -15.74 35.81 39.61
CA HIS A 347 -16.19 34.53 39.12
C HIS A 347 -15.28 34.07 37.95
N PHE A 348 -14.61 32.93 38.07
CA PHE A 348 -13.95 32.24 36.98
C PHE A 348 -14.69 30.94 36.69
N SER A 349 -15.24 30.78 35.48
CA SER A 349 -15.87 29.55 35.02
C SER A 349 -14.97 28.77 34.12
N PHE A 350 -14.93 27.45 34.30
CA PHE A 350 -14.22 26.52 33.42
C PHE A 350 -15.16 25.37 33.03
N ASN A 351 -15.19 25.08 31.73
CA ASN A 351 -15.90 23.93 31.19
C ASN A 351 -15.18 22.63 31.55
N ILE A 352 -15.91 21.66 32.09
CA ILE A 352 -15.43 20.30 32.37
C ILE A 352 -16.37 19.28 31.75
N CYS A 353 -15.87 18.07 31.50
CA CYS A 353 -16.66 16.96 30.97
C CYS A 353 -16.65 15.74 31.91
N ALA A 354 -17.48 14.74 31.62
CA ALA A 354 -17.61 13.52 32.45
C ALA A 354 -16.27 12.82 32.73
N GLN A 355 -15.27 12.97 31.84
CA GLN A 355 -13.95 12.37 32.04
C GLN A 355 -13.19 13.01 33.21
N HIS A 356 -13.37 14.30 33.49
CA HIS A 356 -12.77 14.97 34.65
C HIS A 356 -13.32 14.43 35.98
N CYS A 357 -14.47 13.76 35.92
CA CYS A 357 -15.13 13.19 37.09
C CYS A 357 -14.79 11.70 37.34
N GLN A 358 -13.88 11.13 36.56
CA GLN A 358 -13.50 9.72 36.66
C GLN A 358 -12.44 9.43 37.73
N ASP A 359 -11.81 10.47 38.27
CA ASP A 359 -10.88 10.38 39.39
C ASP A 359 -10.95 11.63 40.29
N LEU A 360 -10.04 11.74 41.24
CA LEU A 360 -10.04 12.87 42.20
C LEU A 360 -9.00 13.96 41.84
N SER A 361 -8.35 13.88 40.66
CA SER A 361 -7.27 14.81 40.25
C SER A 361 -7.75 16.26 40.10
N LEU A 362 -9.00 16.44 39.68
CA LEU A 362 -9.63 17.76 39.55
C LEU A 362 -9.64 18.54 40.88
N ILE A 363 -9.67 17.85 42.05
CA ILE A 363 -9.59 18.49 43.37
C ILE A 363 -8.26 19.22 43.55
N ASP A 364 -7.15 18.62 43.14
CA ASP A 364 -5.82 19.20 43.28
C ASP A 364 -5.62 20.38 42.31
N ASP A 365 -6.21 20.31 41.13
CA ASP A 365 -6.23 21.41 40.15
C ASP A 365 -6.99 22.62 40.72
N CYS A 366 -8.21 22.39 41.25
CA CYS A 366 -9.04 23.44 41.88
C CYS A 366 -8.34 24.02 43.12
N ARG A 367 -7.75 23.18 43.97
CA ARG A 367 -7.02 23.62 45.16
C ARG A 367 -5.85 24.53 44.78
N THR A 368 -5.07 24.12 43.78
CA THR A 368 -3.93 24.89 43.28
C THR A 368 -4.35 26.22 42.67
N PHE A 369 -5.49 26.23 41.96
CA PHE A 369 -6.06 27.45 41.39
C PHE A 369 -6.51 28.43 42.50
N LEU A 370 -7.35 27.98 43.44
CA LEU A 370 -7.88 28.80 44.52
C LEU A 370 -6.79 29.37 45.44
N ALA A 371 -5.77 28.56 45.77
CA ALA A 371 -4.65 29.00 46.61
C ALA A 371 -3.88 30.20 46.06
N ALA A 372 -3.88 30.40 44.76
CA ALA A 372 -3.19 31.51 44.12
C ALA A 372 -3.93 32.87 44.31
N PHE A 373 -5.18 32.84 44.78
CA PHE A 373 -6.02 34.03 45.04
C PHE A 373 -6.39 34.17 46.49
N ALA A 374 -5.57 33.65 47.42
CA ALA A 374 -5.87 33.65 48.88
C ALA A 374 -6.07 35.05 49.45
N ASP A 375 -5.31 36.06 48.92
CA ASP A 375 -5.38 37.45 49.40
C ASP A 375 -6.64 38.19 48.93
N ASN A 376 -7.23 37.76 47.82
CA ASN A 376 -8.53 38.25 47.33
C ASN A 376 -9.35 37.05 46.82
N PRO A 377 -10.15 36.41 47.70
CA PRO A 377 -10.86 35.19 47.38
C PRO A 377 -11.80 35.36 46.18
N ILE A 378 -11.62 34.48 45.21
CA ILE A 378 -12.44 34.39 44.01
C ILE A 378 -13.48 33.28 44.13
N THR A 379 -14.43 33.25 43.20
CA THR A 379 -15.37 32.13 43.04
C THR A 379 -14.94 31.31 41.85
N LEU A 380 -14.57 30.05 42.08
CA LEU A 380 -14.29 29.09 41.00
C LEU A 380 -15.55 28.31 40.67
N VAL A 381 -15.93 28.30 39.40
CA VAL A 381 -17.10 27.57 38.90
C VAL A 381 -16.65 26.55 37.88
N LEU A 382 -17.19 25.34 38.01
CA LEU A 382 -17.01 24.27 37.04
C LEU A 382 -18.34 24.06 36.30
N GLU A 383 -18.32 24.21 34.99
CA GLU A 383 -19.51 24.12 34.14
C GLU A 383 -19.58 22.75 33.47
N LEU A 384 -20.74 22.10 33.59
CA LEU A 384 -21.06 20.82 32.99
C LEU A 384 -22.19 21.00 32.01
N THR A 385 -22.10 20.45 30.82
CA THR A 385 -23.19 20.47 29.87
C THR A 385 -24.28 19.46 30.25
N GLU A 386 -25.52 19.76 29.92
CA GLU A 386 -26.68 18.88 30.19
C GLU A 386 -26.54 17.49 29.53
N ARG A 387 -25.79 17.42 28.44
CA ARG A 387 -25.59 16.18 27.63
C ARG A 387 -24.60 15.21 28.25
N GLU A 388 -23.83 15.63 29.22
CA GLU A 388 -22.81 14.83 29.89
C GLU A 388 -23.42 13.82 30.85
N LEU A 389 -23.29 12.53 30.57
CA LEU A 389 -23.77 11.46 31.46
C LEU A 389 -22.71 11.15 32.53
N ILE A 390 -22.76 11.87 33.64
CA ILE A 390 -21.91 11.56 34.79
C ILE A 390 -22.59 10.45 35.61
N PRO A 391 -21.97 9.28 35.77
CA PRO A 391 -22.56 8.19 36.52
C PRO A 391 -22.60 8.53 38.01
N HIS A 392 -23.77 8.29 38.66
CA HIS A 392 -23.88 8.40 40.09
C HIS A 392 -23.17 7.23 40.77
N CYS A 393 -22.06 7.51 41.40
CA CYS A 393 -21.26 6.52 42.11
C CYS A 393 -20.56 7.18 43.32
N GLN A 394 -20.04 6.34 44.22
CA GLN A 394 -19.34 6.82 45.42
C GLN A 394 -18.18 7.77 45.10
N LEU A 395 -17.49 7.57 43.98
CA LEU A 395 -16.38 8.41 43.53
C LEU A 395 -16.87 9.83 43.18
N THR A 396 -17.94 9.94 42.38
CA THR A 396 -18.49 11.24 41.96
C THR A 396 -19.07 12.00 43.17
N ASP A 397 -19.74 11.30 44.11
CA ASP A 397 -20.22 11.92 45.34
C ASP A 397 -19.07 12.45 46.20
N GLN A 398 -17.97 11.71 46.33
CA GLN A 398 -16.76 12.17 47.01
C GLN A 398 -16.13 13.37 46.34
N LEU A 399 -16.04 13.35 44.99
CA LEU A 399 -15.48 14.45 44.21
C LEU A 399 -16.27 15.74 44.45
N PHE A 400 -17.58 15.74 44.17
CA PHE A 400 -18.42 16.92 44.31
C PHE A 400 -18.56 17.37 45.78
N GLY A 401 -18.57 16.42 46.73
CA GLY A 401 -18.53 16.74 48.15
C GLY A 401 -17.27 17.51 48.56
N LYS A 402 -16.09 17.10 48.09
CA LYS A 402 -14.80 17.80 48.37
C LYS A 402 -14.71 19.15 47.64
N LEU A 403 -15.15 19.23 46.38
CA LEU A 403 -15.20 20.49 45.65
C LEU A 403 -16.05 21.53 46.38
N ARG A 404 -17.22 21.14 46.90
CA ARG A 404 -18.10 22.01 47.68
C ARG A 404 -17.45 22.47 49.00
N GLN A 405 -16.77 21.56 49.72
CA GLN A 405 -16.02 21.91 50.94
C GLN A 405 -14.94 22.96 50.70
N MET A 406 -14.39 23.00 49.48
CA MET A 406 -13.41 23.99 49.04
C MET A 406 -14.05 25.30 48.56
N GLY A 407 -15.38 25.39 48.49
CA GLY A 407 -16.08 26.55 47.97
C GLY A 407 -16.20 26.62 46.46
N VAL A 408 -15.82 25.55 45.76
CA VAL A 408 -16.03 25.44 44.31
C VAL A 408 -17.50 25.30 44.01
N LYS A 409 -18.01 26.06 43.05
CA LYS A 409 -19.38 26.08 42.60
C LYS A 409 -19.58 25.27 41.34
N ILE A 410 -20.76 24.73 41.12
CA ILE A 410 -21.14 23.94 39.96
C ILE A 410 -22.16 24.69 39.11
N GLY A 411 -21.88 24.86 37.85
CA GLY A 411 -22.77 25.39 36.82
C GLY A 411 -23.31 24.29 35.92
N LEU A 412 -24.57 24.34 35.55
CA LEU A 412 -25.16 23.51 34.52
C LEU A 412 -25.32 24.35 33.26
N ASP A 413 -24.63 23.92 32.19
CA ASP A 413 -24.60 24.62 30.90
C ASP A 413 -25.59 24.03 29.90
N ASP A 414 -25.96 24.82 28.88
CA ASP A 414 -26.88 24.49 27.77
C ASP A 414 -28.27 23.98 28.22
N PHE A 415 -28.78 24.43 29.38
CA PHE A 415 -30.03 23.93 29.94
C PHE A 415 -31.25 24.15 29.04
N GLY A 416 -31.98 23.05 28.76
CA GLY A 416 -33.21 23.04 27.97
C GLY A 416 -33.03 22.59 26.51
N THR A 417 -31.82 22.23 26.10
CA THR A 417 -31.54 21.82 24.69
C THR A 417 -31.74 20.33 24.43
N GLY A 418 -32.03 19.49 25.47
CA GLY A 418 -32.19 18.07 25.14
C GLY A 418 -32.69 17.12 26.22
N HIS A 419 -32.03 16.94 27.32
CA HIS A 419 -32.29 15.80 28.22
C HIS A 419 -32.43 16.24 29.69
N SER A 420 -33.10 17.39 29.94
CA SER A 420 -33.26 17.99 31.27
C SER A 420 -33.73 16.97 32.31
N SER A 421 -32.77 16.32 32.92
CA SER A 421 -33.07 15.48 34.07
C SER A 421 -33.03 16.34 35.34
N LEU A 422 -34.20 16.69 35.87
CA LEU A 422 -34.32 17.30 37.20
C LEU A 422 -33.53 16.54 38.26
N THR A 423 -33.26 15.27 38.01
CA THR A 423 -32.43 14.40 38.85
C THR A 423 -31.00 14.92 38.96
N TYR A 424 -30.42 15.47 37.88
CA TYR A 424 -29.07 16.03 37.88
C TYR A 424 -28.96 17.26 38.78
N LEU A 425 -29.96 18.17 38.72
CA LEU A 425 -30.01 19.39 39.54
C LEU A 425 -30.00 19.06 41.02
N GLN A 426 -30.74 18.01 41.42
CA GLN A 426 -30.82 17.56 42.82
C GLN A 426 -29.56 16.79 43.26
N GLN A 427 -29.01 15.96 42.36
CA GLN A 427 -27.92 15.04 42.65
C GLN A 427 -26.58 15.76 42.84
N PHE A 428 -26.23 16.69 41.96
CA PHE A 428 -24.92 17.35 41.99
C PHE A 428 -24.94 18.69 42.76
N HIS A 429 -26.10 19.10 43.33
CA HIS A 429 -26.27 20.36 44.07
C HIS A 429 -25.69 21.53 43.25
N VAL A 430 -26.25 21.72 42.08
CA VAL A 430 -25.88 22.79 41.14
C VAL A 430 -26.11 24.15 41.81
N ASP A 431 -25.22 25.12 41.61
CA ASP A 431 -25.32 26.48 42.10
C ASP A 431 -25.82 27.44 41.02
N TYR A 432 -25.38 27.22 39.76
CA TYR A 432 -25.69 28.08 38.61
C TYR A 432 -26.40 27.31 37.51
N LEU A 433 -27.40 27.96 36.91
CA LEU A 433 -28.06 27.47 35.70
C LEU A 433 -27.84 28.45 34.59
N LYS A 434 -27.12 27.99 33.52
CA LYS A 434 -26.89 28.79 32.32
C LYS A 434 -28.01 28.56 31.30
N ILE A 435 -28.60 29.66 30.86
CA ILE A 435 -29.68 29.68 29.87
C ILE A 435 -29.06 29.83 28.52
N ASP A 436 -29.20 28.79 27.68
CA ASP A 436 -28.58 28.72 26.37
C ASP A 436 -28.97 29.87 25.45
N GLN A 437 -28.01 30.32 24.64
CA GLN A 437 -28.16 31.42 23.69
C GLN A 437 -29.35 31.26 22.73
N SER A 438 -29.77 30.02 22.40
CA SER A 438 -30.90 29.78 21.50
C SER A 438 -32.22 30.29 22.08
N PHE A 439 -32.40 30.23 23.42
CA PHE A 439 -33.56 30.79 24.07
C PHE A 439 -33.52 32.32 24.16
N VAL A 440 -32.32 32.88 24.40
CA VAL A 440 -32.13 34.33 24.47
C VAL A 440 -32.32 34.98 23.08
N ALA A 441 -31.85 34.33 22.01
CA ALA A 441 -32.03 34.78 20.64
C ALA A 441 -33.50 34.85 20.18
N MET A 442 -34.38 34.10 20.85
CA MET A 442 -35.82 34.09 20.55
C MET A 442 -36.63 35.18 21.30
N ILE A 443 -36.01 35.97 22.16
CA ILE A 443 -36.66 37.10 22.84
C ILE A 443 -37.15 38.08 21.76
N GLY A 444 -38.43 38.46 21.83
CA GLY A 444 -39.08 39.34 20.85
C GLY A 444 -39.67 38.66 19.62
N THR A 445 -39.37 37.38 19.36
CA THR A 445 -39.75 36.73 18.08
C THR A 445 -40.97 35.82 18.18
N ASN A 446 -41.17 35.06 19.28
CA ASN A 446 -42.22 34.06 19.40
C ASN A 446 -42.76 33.90 20.83
N ALA A 447 -44.10 33.77 20.95
CA ALA A 447 -44.78 33.58 22.24
C ALA A 447 -44.42 32.26 22.95
N LEU A 448 -44.24 31.15 22.18
CA LEU A 448 -43.91 29.83 22.76
C LEU A 448 -42.52 29.85 23.42
N SER A 449 -41.55 30.45 22.78
CA SER A 449 -40.17 30.56 23.29
C SER A 449 -40.09 31.40 24.56
N ARG A 450 -40.95 32.42 24.68
CA ARG A 450 -41.10 33.22 25.90
C ARG A 450 -41.58 32.33 27.07
N HIS A 451 -42.55 31.46 26.84
CA HIS A 451 -43.05 30.54 27.88
C HIS A 451 -42.00 29.54 28.35
N ILE A 452 -41.14 29.04 27.43
CA ILE A 452 -40.05 28.12 27.81
C ILE A 452 -39.03 28.86 28.67
N LEU A 453 -38.61 30.05 28.28
CA LEU A 453 -37.65 30.88 29.00
C LEU A 453 -38.20 31.25 30.39
N ASP A 454 -39.46 31.71 30.47
CA ASP A 454 -40.14 32.03 31.77
C ASP A 454 -40.23 30.79 32.67
N SER A 455 -40.49 29.61 32.09
CA SER A 455 -40.54 28.34 32.84
C SER A 455 -39.16 27.94 33.37
N THR A 456 -38.10 28.11 32.57
CA THR A 456 -36.71 27.84 32.96
C THR A 456 -36.26 28.76 34.10
N ILE A 457 -36.52 30.07 34.01
CA ILE A 457 -36.21 31.03 35.07
C ILE A 457 -37.00 30.73 36.36
N SER A 458 -38.31 30.40 36.23
CA SER A 458 -39.15 30.03 37.37
C SER A 458 -38.63 28.75 38.04
N LEU A 459 -38.19 27.75 37.26
CA LEU A 459 -37.60 26.52 37.79
C LEU A 459 -36.32 26.81 38.58
N ALA A 460 -35.39 27.57 38.00
CA ALA A 460 -34.15 27.97 38.67
C ALA A 460 -34.44 28.68 40.00
N THR A 461 -35.37 29.65 39.99
CA THR A 461 -35.79 30.39 41.20
C THR A 461 -36.35 29.45 42.28
N ARG A 462 -37.23 28.51 41.93
CA ARG A 462 -37.81 27.54 42.87
C ARG A 462 -36.76 26.59 43.46
N LEU A 463 -35.72 26.28 42.73
CA LEU A 463 -34.62 25.43 43.17
C LEU A 463 -33.53 26.23 43.92
N GLY A 464 -33.65 27.55 44.01
CA GLY A 464 -32.65 28.41 44.65
C GLY A 464 -31.34 28.55 43.87
N LEU A 465 -31.37 28.32 42.52
CA LEU A 465 -30.22 28.44 41.63
C LEU A 465 -30.06 29.88 41.16
N GLU A 466 -28.81 30.33 41.04
CA GLU A 466 -28.49 31.56 40.32
C GLU A 466 -28.49 31.33 38.83
N THR A 467 -28.96 32.31 38.06
CA THR A 467 -29.10 32.19 36.59
C THR A 467 -28.12 33.06 35.86
N ILE A 468 -27.52 32.50 34.79
CA ILE A 468 -26.66 33.21 33.84
C ILE A 468 -27.32 33.08 32.45
N ALA A 469 -27.66 34.17 31.79
CA ALA A 469 -28.19 34.13 30.44
C ALA A 469 -27.07 34.39 29.43
N GLU A 470 -26.95 33.48 28.45
CA GLU A 470 -25.94 33.53 27.43
C GLU A 470 -26.41 34.14 26.12
N GLY A 471 -25.47 34.61 25.28
CA GLY A 471 -25.77 35.13 23.96
C GLY A 471 -26.59 36.42 23.97
N VAL A 472 -26.46 37.27 25.00
CA VAL A 472 -27.11 38.56 25.07
C VAL A 472 -26.39 39.52 24.08
N GLU A 473 -27.09 39.91 23.03
CA GLU A 473 -26.52 40.73 21.94
C GLU A 473 -27.14 42.13 21.89
N THR A 474 -28.37 42.30 22.42
CA THR A 474 -29.12 43.57 22.38
C THR A 474 -29.54 44.03 23.77
N GLN A 475 -29.72 45.38 23.92
CA GLN A 475 -30.21 45.96 25.15
C GLN A 475 -31.65 45.48 25.48
N GLU A 476 -32.48 45.26 24.46
CA GLU A 476 -33.84 44.71 24.65
C GLU A 476 -33.82 43.33 25.30
N GLN A 477 -32.88 42.46 24.90
CA GLN A 477 -32.68 41.15 25.53
C GLN A 477 -32.23 41.30 26.98
N ALA A 478 -31.28 42.19 27.24
CA ALA A 478 -30.79 42.47 28.59
C ALA A 478 -31.88 42.99 29.52
N ASP A 479 -32.70 43.95 29.09
CA ASP A 479 -33.81 44.52 29.86
C ASP A 479 -34.87 43.46 30.16
N PHE A 480 -35.23 42.64 29.14
CA PHE A 480 -36.19 41.53 29.28
C PHE A 480 -35.77 40.52 30.35
N LEU A 481 -34.49 40.14 30.36
CA LEU A 481 -33.91 39.16 31.30
C LEU A 481 -33.78 39.77 32.70
N THR A 482 -33.43 41.04 32.81
CA THR A 482 -33.30 41.77 34.06
C THR A 482 -34.66 41.95 34.76
N GLU A 483 -35.73 42.26 34.04
CA GLU A 483 -37.11 42.32 34.55
C GLU A 483 -37.58 41.00 35.16
N ARG A 484 -37.04 39.87 34.65
CA ARG A 484 -37.33 38.51 35.14
C ARG A 484 -36.41 38.03 36.25
N ASN A 485 -35.58 38.94 36.77
CA ASN A 485 -34.62 38.67 37.84
C ASN A 485 -33.59 37.60 37.51
N VAL A 486 -33.17 37.49 36.24
CA VAL A 486 -31.94 36.76 35.87
C VAL A 486 -30.77 37.45 36.59
N ASN A 487 -29.87 36.67 37.22
CA ASN A 487 -28.83 37.23 38.07
C ASN A 487 -27.67 37.82 37.24
N TYR A 488 -27.22 37.10 36.22
CA TYR A 488 -26.05 37.47 35.42
C TYR A 488 -26.35 37.37 33.94
N LEU A 489 -25.64 38.21 33.16
CA LEU A 489 -25.75 38.25 31.70
C LEU A 489 -24.37 38.10 31.09
N GLN A 490 -24.33 37.35 29.97
CA GLN A 490 -23.15 37.11 29.18
C GLN A 490 -23.50 37.20 27.70
N GLY A 491 -22.68 37.88 26.88
CA GLY A 491 -22.93 37.97 25.45
C GLY A 491 -22.16 39.12 24.79
N TYR A 492 -22.34 39.25 23.48
CA TYR A 492 -21.60 40.23 22.70
C TYR A 492 -21.99 41.68 23.03
N LEU A 493 -23.10 41.93 23.67
CA LEU A 493 -23.46 43.23 24.21
C LEU A 493 -22.40 43.74 25.21
N TYR A 494 -21.87 42.84 26.05
CA TYR A 494 -20.89 43.14 27.10
C TYR A 494 -19.45 42.89 26.69
N GLY A 495 -19.23 41.96 25.79
CA GLY A 495 -17.92 41.69 25.24
C GLY A 495 -17.81 40.37 24.48
N ARG A 496 -17.00 40.32 23.48
CA ARG A 496 -16.57 39.08 22.82
C ARG A 496 -15.49 38.42 23.70
N PRO A 497 -15.23 37.10 23.52
CA PRO A 497 -14.11 36.49 24.18
C PRO A 497 -12.79 37.21 23.88
N LEU A 498 -12.09 37.65 24.92
CA LEU A 498 -10.87 38.46 24.87
C LEU A 498 -9.66 37.64 25.31
N THR A 499 -8.48 38.01 24.83
CA THR A 499 -7.25 37.47 25.40
C THR A 499 -7.06 37.97 26.85
N PRO A 500 -6.32 37.25 27.70
CA PRO A 500 -6.06 37.68 29.08
C PRO A 500 -5.53 39.13 29.18
N ALA A 501 -4.61 39.50 28.32
CA ALA A 501 -4.05 40.87 28.28
C ALA A 501 -5.08 41.92 27.91
N GLN A 502 -6.07 41.59 27.06
CA GLN A 502 -7.18 42.49 26.73
C GLN A 502 -8.17 42.55 27.87
N PHE A 503 -8.47 41.40 28.51
CA PHE A 503 -9.43 41.33 29.62
C PHE A 503 -8.92 42.10 30.84
N LEU A 504 -7.65 42.03 31.19
CA LEU A 504 -7.03 42.79 32.29
C LEU A 504 -7.18 44.32 32.11
N ARG A 505 -7.32 44.83 30.89
CA ARG A 505 -7.58 46.24 30.64
C ARG A 505 -9.02 46.67 30.98
N LEU A 506 -9.95 45.73 31.12
CA LEU A 506 -11.32 46.00 31.55
C LEU A 506 -11.41 46.16 33.06
N LEU A 507 -10.41 45.65 33.80
CA LEU A 507 -10.38 45.81 35.26
C LEU A 507 -10.09 47.26 35.63
N PRO A 508 -10.72 47.79 36.73
CA PRO A 508 -10.42 49.12 37.19
C PRO A 508 -8.94 49.26 37.53
N ALA A 509 -8.32 50.33 37.12
CA ALA A 509 -6.97 50.68 37.56
C ALA A 509 -6.97 50.81 39.08
N ILE A 510 -5.99 50.20 39.77
CA ILE A 510 -5.79 50.42 41.19
C ILE A 510 -5.47 51.91 41.35
N THR A 511 -6.42 52.69 41.89
CA THR A 511 -6.10 54.03 42.44
C THR A 511 -5.34 53.73 43.72
N THR A 512 -3.98 53.79 43.66
CA THR A 512 -3.13 53.87 44.84
C THR A 512 -3.46 55.22 45.49
N GLU A 513 -4.28 55.20 46.54
CA GLU A 513 -4.29 56.25 47.57
C GLU A 513 -3.05 56.12 48.47
#